data_3297b8f7b39efbf6c3ba830beb395e78
#
_entry.id   3297b8f7b39efbf6c3ba830beb395e78
#
_cell.length_a   1.000
_cell.length_b   1.000
_cell.length_c   1.000
_cell.angle_alpha   90.00
_cell.angle_beta   90.00
_cell.angle_gamma   90.00
#
_symmetry.space_group_name_H-M   'P 1'
#
loop_
_entity.id
_entity.type
_entity.pdbx_description
1 polymer ?
#
loop_
_entity_poly.entity_id
_entity_poly.type
_entity_poly.pdbx_seq_one_letter_code
_entity_poly.pdbx_strand_id
1 'polypeptide(L)'
;MTLKKIPALALFIAQILWPLCSYSSDFVFYCAPWKDVKSEKTLQNNFSVKINNSSLSILGGDLGTKFFELIYSHPTFYLFSSPSGVLLNISRGSDLKEVALWQNIEKEQLFYISTCNK
;
A
#
# COMPACT_ATOMS: atom_id res chain seq x y z
N MET A 1 -13.12 -16.79 44.28
CA MET A 1 -14.20 -16.38 43.42
C MET A 1 -13.72 -15.47 42.37
N THR A 2 -13.47 -14.27 42.71
CA THR A 2 -13.00 -13.31 41.72
C THR A 2 -11.68 -13.70 41.10
N LEU A 3 -10.88 -14.46 41.80
CA LEU A 3 -9.59 -14.88 41.26
C LEU A 3 -9.71 -15.74 40.03
N LYS A 4 -10.79 -16.46 39.91
CA LYS A 4 -10.97 -17.31 38.73
C LYS A 4 -11.17 -16.50 37.47
N LYS A 5 -11.78 -15.35 37.59
CA LYS A 5 -12.04 -14.52 36.41
C LYS A 5 -10.77 -13.89 35.88
N ILE A 6 -9.86 -13.54 36.77
CA ILE A 6 -8.64 -12.87 36.38
C ILE A 6 -7.80 -13.73 35.43
N PRO A 7 -7.52 -14.98 35.72
CA PRO A 7 -6.78 -15.82 34.80
C PRO A 7 -7.49 -15.99 33.45
N ALA A 8 -8.81 -16.10 33.51
CA ALA A 8 -9.57 -16.24 32.27
C ALA A 8 -9.44 -15.00 31.39
N LEU A 9 -9.45 -13.85 32.00
CA LEU A 9 -9.27 -12.61 31.26
C LEU A 9 -7.87 -12.53 30.66
N ALA A 10 -6.88 -12.96 31.37
CA ALA A 10 -5.53 -12.96 30.84
C ALA A 10 -5.42 -13.85 29.61
N LEU A 11 -6.03 -15.00 29.65
CA LEU A 11 -6.02 -15.89 28.51
C LEU A 11 -6.76 -15.29 27.33
N PHE A 12 -7.83 -14.61 27.60
CA PHE A 12 -8.60 -13.98 26.55
C PHE A 12 -7.78 -12.89 25.86
N ILE A 13 -7.08 -12.10 26.62
CA ILE A 13 -6.23 -11.05 26.06
C ILE A 13 -5.15 -11.66 25.18
N ALA A 14 -4.55 -12.74 25.61
CA ALA A 14 -3.52 -13.42 24.83
C ALA A 14 -4.08 -13.89 23.50
N GLN A 15 -5.28 -14.42 23.52
CA GLN A 15 -5.91 -14.88 22.28
C GLN A 15 -6.17 -13.75 21.31
N ILE A 16 -6.52 -12.60 21.81
CA ILE A 16 -6.74 -11.44 20.95
C ILE A 16 -5.45 -11.01 20.28
N LEU A 17 -4.36 -11.00 21.03
CA LEU A 17 -3.08 -10.58 20.49
C LEU A 17 -2.55 -11.53 19.43
N TRP A 18 -2.80 -12.81 19.61
CA TRP A 18 -2.31 -13.80 18.64
C TRP A 18 -2.80 -13.59 17.24
N PRO A 19 -4.11 -13.43 17.02
CA PRO A 19 -4.58 -13.18 15.67
C PRO A 19 -3.97 -11.94 15.05
N LEU A 20 -3.81 -10.89 15.83
CA LEU A 20 -3.23 -9.67 15.29
C LEU A 20 -1.80 -9.89 14.82
N CYS A 21 -1.02 -10.61 15.59
CA CYS A 21 0.35 -10.91 15.17
C CYS A 21 0.39 -11.83 13.97
N SER A 22 -0.53 -12.78 13.90
CA SER A 22 -0.54 -13.75 12.81
C SER A 22 -0.95 -13.15 11.49
N TYR A 23 -1.83 -12.16 11.50
CA TYR A 23 -2.46 -11.66 10.28
C TYR A 23 -1.87 -10.36 9.78
N SER A 24 -0.90 -9.82 10.46
CA SER A 24 -0.22 -8.63 9.97
C SER A 24 0.85 -9.05 8.98
N SER A 25 0.43 -9.66 7.88
CA SER A 25 1.36 -10.07 6.84
C SER A 25 1.49 -8.97 5.81
N ASP A 26 2.72 -8.71 5.41
CA ASP A 26 3.00 -7.75 4.38
C ASP A 26 2.98 -8.42 3.01
N PHE A 27 2.43 -7.73 2.05
CA PHE A 27 2.53 -8.13 0.65
C PHE A 27 3.53 -7.21 -0.02
N VAL A 28 4.53 -7.79 -0.69
CA VAL A 28 5.54 -7.02 -1.40
C VAL A 28 5.43 -7.32 -2.87
N PHE A 29 5.37 -6.26 -3.67
CA PHE A 29 5.34 -6.34 -5.12
C PHE A 29 6.55 -5.61 -5.67
N TYR A 30 7.14 -6.18 -6.71
CA TYR A 30 8.30 -5.58 -7.38
C TYR A 30 7.82 -4.96 -8.68
N CYS A 31 8.13 -3.69 -8.86
CA CYS A 31 7.53 -2.89 -9.90
C CYS A 31 8.56 -2.43 -10.94
N ALA A 32 8.11 -2.36 -12.19
CA ALA A 32 8.89 -1.76 -13.25
C ALA A 32 9.05 -0.26 -13.00
N PRO A 33 10.02 0.38 -13.64
CA PRO A 33 10.17 1.83 -13.49
C PRO A 33 8.90 2.58 -13.85
N TRP A 34 8.68 3.69 -13.18
CA TRP A 34 7.52 4.54 -13.44
C TRP A 34 7.55 5.05 -14.89
N LYS A 35 6.40 5.13 -15.48
CA LYS A 35 6.21 5.74 -16.79
C LYS A 35 5.38 7.01 -16.63
N ASP A 36 5.93 8.11 -17.10
CA ASP A 36 5.20 9.38 -17.15
C ASP A 36 4.21 9.31 -18.31
N VAL A 37 2.93 9.33 -18.00
CA VAL A 37 1.88 9.18 -19.02
C VAL A 37 1.88 10.34 -19.99
N LYS A 38 2.17 11.54 -19.50
CA LYS A 38 2.11 12.75 -20.33
C LYS A 38 3.23 12.79 -21.37
N SER A 39 4.45 12.49 -20.97
CA SER A 39 5.61 12.51 -21.87
C SER A 39 5.88 11.16 -22.53
N GLU A 40 5.22 10.10 -22.05
CA GLU A 40 5.45 8.73 -22.46
C GLU A 40 6.86 8.22 -22.19
N LYS A 41 7.59 8.89 -21.31
CA LYS A 41 8.93 8.46 -20.93
C LYS A 41 8.88 7.51 -19.74
N THR A 42 9.64 6.43 -19.86
CA THR A 42 9.85 5.50 -18.76
C THR A 42 11.08 5.94 -17.97
N LEU A 43 10.93 6.01 -16.66
CA LEU A 43 12.04 6.36 -15.77
C LEU A 43 12.99 5.18 -15.67
N GLN A 44 14.03 5.31 -14.85
CA GLN A 44 15.17 4.38 -14.92
C GLN A 44 15.16 3.28 -13.87
N ASN A 45 14.63 3.57 -12.69
CA ASN A 45 14.81 2.68 -11.55
C ASN A 45 13.55 1.94 -11.17
N ASN A 46 13.69 0.64 -10.94
CA ASN A 46 12.63 -0.17 -10.39
C ASN A 46 12.32 0.27 -8.97
N PHE A 47 11.14 -0.06 -8.52
CA PHE A 47 10.74 0.20 -7.14
C PHE A 47 9.94 -0.98 -6.60
N SER A 48 9.59 -0.92 -5.34
CA SER A 48 8.74 -1.94 -4.74
C SER A 48 7.58 -1.27 -4.00
N VAL A 49 6.51 -2.03 -3.85
CA VAL A 49 5.32 -1.60 -3.12
C VAL A 49 5.09 -2.62 -2.02
N LYS A 50 4.99 -2.13 -0.80
CA LYS A 50 4.72 -2.95 0.37
C LYS A 50 3.36 -2.56 0.94
N ILE A 51 2.46 -3.54 1.04
CA ILE A 51 1.13 -3.32 1.57
C ILE A 51 1.01 -4.05 2.89
N ASN A 52 0.57 -3.34 3.92
CA ASN A 52 0.34 -3.88 5.25
C ASN A 52 -1.01 -3.38 5.73
N ASN A 53 -2.03 -4.24 5.68
CA ASN A 53 -3.40 -3.89 6.06
C ASN A 53 -3.90 -2.70 5.24
N SER A 54 -4.06 -1.55 5.89
CA SER A 54 -4.57 -0.34 5.24
C SER A 54 -3.46 0.63 4.83
N SER A 55 -2.20 0.25 5.01
CA SER A 55 -1.05 1.11 4.70
C SER A 55 -0.31 0.59 3.49
N LEU A 56 0.23 1.48 2.69
CA LEU A 56 1.03 1.15 1.53
C LEU A 56 2.27 2.01 1.51
N SER A 57 3.41 1.40 1.21
CA SER A 57 4.67 2.12 1.07
C SER A 57 5.25 1.87 -0.30
N ILE A 58 5.68 2.94 -0.97
CA ILE A 58 6.50 2.84 -2.17
C ILE A 58 7.94 2.98 -1.71
N LEU A 59 8.76 2.02 -2.08
CA LEU A 59 10.17 1.97 -1.67
C LEU A 59 11.06 2.06 -2.89
N GLY A 60 11.87 3.11 -2.93
CA GLY A 60 12.82 3.32 -4.01
C GLY A 60 12.20 3.91 -5.27
N GLY A 61 12.91 3.76 -6.38
CA GLY A 61 12.49 4.32 -7.66
C GLY A 61 12.84 5.79 -7.79
N ASP A 62 12.55 6.33 -8.97
CA ASP A 62 12.92 7.71 -9.28
C ASP A 62 12.06 8.74 -8.55
N LEU A 63 10.86 8.36 -8.14
CA LEU A 63 9.98 9.27 -7.40
C LEU A 63 10.22 9.24 -5.91
N GLY A 64 11.09 8.35 -5.44
CA GLY A 64 11.43 8.23 -4.04
C GLY A 64 10.42 7.47 -3.19
N THR A 65 10.74 7.33 -1.92
CA THR A 65 9.90 6.59 -0.97
C THR A 65 8.71 7.44 -0.56
N LYS A 66 7.53 6.80 -0.54
CA LYS A 66 6.29 7.47 -0.20
C LYS A 66 5.41 6.55 0.64
N PHE A 67 4.61 7.13 1.53
CA PHE A 67 3.72 6.39 2.41
C PHE A 67 2.28 6.83 2.19
N PHE A 68 1.38 5.85 2.17
CA PHE A 68 -0.03 6.07 1.85
C PHE A 68 -0.92 5.32 2.81
N GLU A 69 -2.16 5.81 2.95
CA GLU A 69 -3.21 5.14 3.69
C GLU A 69 -4.37 4.82 2.76
N LEU A 70 -5.01 3.68 3.00
CA LEU A 70 -6.18 3.27 2.23
C LEU A 70 -7.35 4.20 2.51
N ILE A 71 -7.92 4.78 1.46
CA ILE A 71 -9.09 5.64 1.61
C ILE A 71 -10.34 5.07 0.95
N TYR A 72 -10.18 4.13 0.03
CA TYR A 72 -11.33 3.53 -0.64
C TYR A 72 -10.99 2.15 -1.17
N SER A 73 -11.91 1.22 -0.98
CA SER A 73 -11.78 -0.15 -1.48
C SER A 73 -12.91 -0.44 -2.45
N HIS A 74 -12.55 -0.68 -3.71
CA HIS A 74 -13.49 -1.01 -4.77
C HIS A 74 -13.28 -2.48 -5.17
N PRO A 75 -14.28 -3.15 -5.75
CA PRO A 75 -14.08 -4.54 -6.18
C PRO A 75 -12.92 -4.76 -7.15
N THR A 76 -12.55 -3.76 -7.95
CA THR A 76 -11.48 -3.90 -8.94
C THR A 76 -10.19 -3.17 -8.59
N PHE A 77 -10.20 -2.31 -7.60
CA PHE A 77 -9.00 -1.57 -7.21
C PHE A 77 -9.05 -1.08 -5.78
N TYR A 78 -7.91 -0.64 -5.27
CA TYR A 78 -7.78 0.08 -4.00
C TYR A 78 -7.26 1.47 -4.28
N LEU A 79 -7.77 2.46 -3.55
CA LEU A 79 -7.30 3.83 -3.64
C LEU A 79 -6.63 4.22 -2.33
N PHE A 80 -5.40 4.71 -2.42
CA PHE A 80 -4.61 5.16 -1.29
C PHE A 80 -4.30 6.63 -1.44
N SER A 81 -4.06 7.30 -0.32
CA SER A 81 -3.69 8.72 -0.32
C SER A 81 -2.54 8.96 0.64
N SER A 82 -1.63 9.85 0.24
CA SER A 82 -0.57 10.31 1.13
C SER A 82 -1.01 11.57 1.88
N PRO A 83 -0.33 11.92 2.99
CA PRO A 83 -0.64 13.17 3.69
C PRO A 83 -0.48 14.41 2.83
N SER A 84 0.37 14.36 1.81
CA SER A 84 0.59 15.48 0.91
C SER A 84 -0.39 15.54 -0.26
N GLY A 85 -1.37 14.63 -0.29
CA GLY A 85 -2.40 14.66 -1.33
C GLY A 85 -2.08 13.89 -2.59
N VAL A 86 -1.04 13.07 -2.58
CA VAL A 86 -0.75 12.18 -3.68
C VAL A 86 -1.72 11.01 -3.62
N LEU A 87 -2.33 10.67 -4.75
CA LEU A 87 -3.25 9.54 -4.84
C LEU A 87 -2.59 8.37 -5.55
N LEU A 88 -2.82 7.18 -5.04
CA LEU A 88 -2.31 5.95 -5.62
C LEU A 88 -3.44 4.96 -5.80
N ASN A 89 -3.59 4.48 -7.02
CA ASN A 89 -4.56 3.44 -7.36
C ASN A 89 -3.79 2.16 -7.67
N ILE A 90 -4.22 1.05 -7.08
CA ILE A 90 -3.62 -0.25 -7.36
C ILE A 90 -4.73 -1.26 -7.64
N SER A 91 -4.56 -2.03 -8.72
CA SER A 91 -5.54 -3.04 -9.10
C SER A 91 -5.60 -4.18 -8.13
N ARG A 92 -6.79 -4.77 -7.96
CA ARG A 92 -6.99 -5.93 -7.10
C ARG A 92 -6.89 -7.20 -7.92
N GLY A 93 -6.69 -8.29 -7.21
CA GLY A 93 -6.87 -9.62 -7.76
C GLY A 93 -5.58 -10.27 -8.22
N SER A 94 -5.26 -10.19 -9.48
CA SER A 94 -4.19 -10.98 -10.08
C SER A 94 -2.80 -10.75 -9.48
N ASP A 95 -1.86 -11.62 -9.84
CA ASP A 95 -0.47 -11.49 -9.42
C ASP A 95 0.21 -10.29 -10.04
N LEU A 96 -0.27 -9.88 -11.22
CA LEU A 96 0.20 -8.68 -11.88
C LEU A 96 -0.69 -7.52 -11.45
N LYS A 97 -0.09 -6.50 -10.86
CA LYS A 97 -0.80 -5.31 -10.41
C LYS A 97 -0.49 -4.13 -11.32
N GLU A 98 -1.50 -3.34 -11.60
CA GLU A 98 -1.32 -2.06 -12.26
C GLU A 98 -1.39 -0.97 -11.20
N VAL A 99 -0.44 -0.06 -11.22
CA VAL A 99 -0.31 1.01 -10.25
C VAL A 99 -0.35 2.34 -10.97
N ALA A 100 -1.16 3.26 -10.47
CA ALA A 100 -1.26 4.60 -11.03
C ALA A 100 -1.13 5.63 -9.92
N LEU A 101 -0.29 6.61 -10.13
CA LEU A 101 -0.01 7.65 -9.15
C LEU A 101 -0.33 9.02 -9.73
N TRP A 102 -1.12 9.79 -8.99
CA TRP A 102 -1.48 11.16 -9.35
C TRP A 102 -0.98 12.12 -8.30
N GLN A 103 -0.37 13.20 -8.78
CA GLN A 103 0.09 14.24 -7.90
C GLN A 103 -0.18 15.60 -8.55
N ASN A 104 -0.78 16.52 -7.78
CA ASN A 104 -0.94 17.89 -8.19
C ASN A 104 0.14 18.72 -7.53
N ILE A 105 1.00 19.32 -8.35
CA ILE A 105 2.01 20.25 -7.87
C ILE A 105 1.73 21.58 -8.53
N GLU A 106 1.34 22.56 -7.73
CA GLU A 106 0.96 23.88 -8.20
C GLU A 106 -0.17 23.78 -9.21
N LYS A 107 0.07 24.03 -10.47
CA LYS A 107 -0.95 23.91 -11.51
C LYS A 107 -0.70 22.75 -12.44
N GLU A 108 0.31 21.93 -12.14
CA GLU A 108 0.65 20.77 -12.96
C GLU A 108 0.11 19.49 -12.33
N GLN A 109 -0.46 18.67 -13.19
CA GLN A 109 -0.83 17.30 -12.83
C GLN A 109 0.26 16.36 -13.30
N LEU A 110 0.82 15.60 -12.35
CA LEU A 110 1.74 14.53 -12.68
C LEU A 110 1.00 13.21 -12.59
N PHE A 111 1.18 12.38 -13.60
CA PHE A 111 0.53 11.09 -13.68
C PHE A 111 1.55 10.05 -14.11
N TYR A 112 1.76 9.06 -13.25
CA TYR A 112 2.71 7.97 -13.50
C TYR A 112 2.01 6.65 -13.38
N ILE A 113 2.42 5.69 -14.19
CA ILE A 113 1.90 4.32 -14.13
C ILE A 113 3.06 3.33 -14.09
N SER A 114 2.77 2.16 -13.56
CA SER A 114 3.70 1.03 -13.58
C SER A 114 2.95 -0.27 -13.42
N THR A 115 3.66 -1.36 -13.62
CA THR A 115 3.14 -2.70 -13.35
C THR A 115 4.04 -3.39 -12.33
N CYS A 116 3.42 -4.16 -11.45
CA CYS A 116 4.11 -4.81 -10.35
C CYS A 116 3.78 -6.29 -10.29
N ASN A 117 4.77 -7.10 -9.93
CA ASN A 117 4.63 -8.54 -9.73
C ASN A 117 5.01 -8.90 -8.29
N LYS A 118 4.45 -9.98 -7.81
CA LYS A 118 4.88 -10.56 -6.55
C LYS A 118 6.28 -11.09 -6.62
#